data_526006658707c783242382e611072070
#
_entry.id   526006658707c783242382e611072070
#
_cell.length_a   1.000
_cell.length_b   1.000
_cell.length_c   1.000
_cell.angle_alpha   90.00
_cell.angle_beta   90.00
_cell.angle_gamma   90.00
#
_symmetry.space_group_name_H-M   'P 1'
#
loop_
_entity.id
_entity.type
_entity.pdbx_description
1 polymer ?
#
loop_
_entity_poly.entity_id
_entity_poly.type
_entity_poly.pdbx_seq_one_letter_code
_entity_poly.pdbx_strand_id
1 'polypeptide(L)'
;MEILRIKNVTYSYIGSREKILSSVSRSFELGKFYAITGKSGAGKSTMLSLLAGLDRPNSGEVMFRGENIERKGYSNHRKNNISLVFQNYNLIDYLSPLENIRLVNSNASDEMLLKLGLDKSQIKRNVMKLSGG
;
A
#
# COMPACT_ATOMS: atom_id res chain seq x y z
N MET A 1 -11.69 -8.16 16.87
CA MET A 1 -12.61 -7.57 15.88
C MET A 1 -11.94 -7.60 14.50
N GLU A 2 -12.57 -8.26 13.55
CA GLU A 2 -12.08 -8.30 12.15
C GLU A 2 -12.15 -6.91 11.55
N ILE A 3 -11.06 -6.46 10.93
CA ILE A 3 -10.99 -5.16 10.27
C ILE A 3 -10.83 -5.28 8.76
N LEU A 4 -10.08 -6.27 8.29
CA LEU A 4 -9.79 -6.48 6.88
C LEU A 4 -9.93 -7.97 6.56
N ARG A 5 -10.49 -8.29 5.38
CA ARG A 5 -10.71 -9.67 4.97
C ARG A 5 -10.62 -9.81 3.46
N ILE A 6 -10.02 -10.90 3.00
CA ILE A 6 -10.19 -11.41 1.65
C ILE A 6 -11.07 -12.67 1.72
N LYS A 7 -12.04 -12.77 0.79
CA LYS A 7 -13.02 -13.86 0.74
C LYS A 7 -13.07 -14.46 -0.65
N ASN A 8 -12.65 -15.72 -0.76
CA ASN A 8 -12.63 -16.52 -2.00
C ASN A 8 -11.94 -15.79 -3.18
N VAL A 9 -10.86 -15.06 -2.89
CA VAL A 9 -10.16 -14.26 -3.87
C VAL A 9 -9.34 -15.12 -4.81
N THR A 10 -9.58 -14.96 -6.11
CA THR A 10 -8.78 -15.50 -7.21
C THR A 10 -8.22 -14.34 -8.00
N TYR A 11 -6.94 -14.43 -8.36
CA TYR A 11 -6.26 -13.40 -9.12
C TYR A 11 -5.24 -13.98 -10.10
N SER A 12 -5.24 -13.44 -11.32
CA SER A 12 -4.26 -13.67 -12.38
C SER A 12 -3.88 -12.33 -13.00
N TYR A 13 -2.63 -12.16 -13.40
CA TYR A 13 -2.25 -10.96 -14.16
C TYR A 13 -2.88 -10.97 -15.57
N ILE A 14 -3.15 -9.80 -16.10
CA ILE A 14 -3.70 -9.62 -17.45
C ILE A 14 -2.82 -10.36 -18.47
N GLY A 15 -3.45 -11.20 -19.29
CA GLY A 15 -2.75 -12.01 -20.29
C GLY A 15 -2.10 -13.30 -19.78
N SER A 16 -2.15 -13.56 -18.47
CA SER A 16 -1.67 -14.82 -17.88
C SER A 16 -2.83 -15.77 -17.61
N ARG A 17 -2.61 -17.07 -17.91
CA ARG A 17 -3.52 -18.15 -17.50
C ARG A 17 -3.20 -18.66 -16.11
N GLU A 18 -2.05 -18.33 -15.58
CA GLU A 18 -1.62 -18.77 -14.26
C GLU A 18 -2.31 -17.98 -13.16
N LYS A 19 -2.92 -18.70 -12.23
CA LYS A 19 -3.54 -18.11 -11.03
C LYS A 19 -2.46 -17.87 -9.98
N ILE A 20 -2.23 -16.62 -9.64
CA ILE A 20 -1.31 -16.21 -8.57
C ILE A 20 -1.97 -16.46 -7.20
N LEU A 21 -3.26 -16.18 -7.10
CA LEU A 21 -4.09 -16.54 -5.94
C LEU A 21 -5.28 -17.37 -6.42
N SER A 22 -5.62 -18.46 -5.73
CA SER A 22 -6.71 -19.34 -6.06
C SER A 22 -7.63 -19.55 -4.86
N SER A 23 -8.81 -18.94 -4.90
CA SER A 23 -9.85 -19.01 -3.87
C SER A 23 -9.34 -18.79 -2.45
N VAL A 24 -8.48 -17.78 -2.27
CA VAL A 24 -7.85 -17.48 -0.98
C VAL A 24 -8.81 -16.72 -0.08
N SER A 25 -8.93 -17.16 1.16
CA SER A 25 -9.70 -16.48 2.21
C SER A 25 -8.83 -16.29 3.45
N ARG A 26 -8.77 -15.06 3.98
CA ARG A 26 -8.06 -14.71 5.22
C ARG A 26 -8.70 -13.51 5.88
N SER A 27 -8.67 -13.50 7.21
CA SER A 27 -9.13 -12.38 8.04
C SER A 27 -7.97 -11.77 8.82
N PHE A 28 -8.06 -10.47 9.03
CA PHE A 28 -7.10 -9.69 9.80
C PHE A 28 -7.84 -8.90 10.87
N GLU A 29 -7.36 -8.97 12.09
CA GLU A 29 -7.98 -8.34 13.26
C GLU A 29 -7.31 -7.03 13.62
N LEU A 30 -8.09 -6.11 14.14
CA LEU A 30 -7.60 -4.83 14.65
C LEU A 30 -6.58 -5.04 15.78
N GLY A 31 -5.51 -4.26 15.75
CA GLY A 31 -4.48 -4.27 16.80
C GLY A 31 -3.53 -5.47 16.74
N LYS A 32 -3.60 -6.30 15.70
CA LYS A 32 -2.67 -7.42 15.52
C LYS A 32 -1.68 -7.14 14.40
N PHE A 33 -0.51 -7.73 14.55
CA PHE A 33 0.55 -7.73 13.55
C PHE A 33 0.55 -9.09 12.82
N TYR A 34 0.62 -9.05 11.48
CA TYR A 34 0.64 -10.25 10.64
C TYR A 34 1.86 -10.26 9.73
N ALA A 35 2.51 -11.40 9.59
CA ALA A 35 3.56 -11.64 8.62
C ALA A 35 3.04 -12.55 7.49
N ILE A 36 3.18 -12.09 6.24
CA ILE A 36 2.86 -12.89 5.06
C ILE A 36 4.18 -13.47 4.54
N THR A 37 4.35 -14.78 4.67
CA THR A 37 5.57 -15.49 4.29
C THR A 37 5.33 -16.42 3.11
N GLY A 38 6.39 -16.76 2.39
CA GLY A 38 6.36 -17.68 1.26
C GLY A 38 7.53 -17.46 0.31
N LYS A 39 7.71 -18.38 -0.62
CA LYS A 39 8.72 -18.29 -1.67
C LYS A 39 8.50 -17.06 -2.56
N SER A 40 9.56 -16.63 -3.28
CA SER A 40 9.41 -15.64 -4.34
C SER A 40 8.39 -16.12 -5.38
N GLY A 41 7.50 -15.22 -5.82
CA GLY A 41 6.43 -15.55 -6.77
C GLY A 41 5.19 -16.23 -6.14
N ALA A 42 5.12 -16.41 -4.81
CA ALA A 42 3.97 -17.03 -4.14
C ALA A 42 2.73 -16.11 -4.04
N GLY A 43 2.77 -14.88 -4.56
CA GLY A 43 1.64 -13.96 -4.54
C GLY A 43 1.55 -13.04 -3.31
N LYS A 44 2.63 -12.93 -2.52
CA LYS A 44 2.65 -12.06 -1.32
C LYS A 44 2.37 -10.60 -1.64
N SER A 45 3.13 -10.04 -2.57
CA SER A 45 2.95 -8.63 -3.01
C SER A 45 1.60 -8.43 -3.70
N THR A 46 1.14 -9.41 -4.46
CA THR A 46 -0.18 -9.41 -5.09
C THR A 46 -1.28 -9.35 -4.03
N MET A 47 -1.19 -10.16 -2.97
CA MET A 47 -2.15 -10.13 -1.86
C MET A 47 -2.16 -8.75 -1.18
N LEU A 48 -1.00 -8.16 -0.91
CA LEU A 48 -0.91 -6.81 -0.33
C LEU A 48 -1.53 -5.75 -1.25
N SER A 49 -1.29 -5.83 -2.56
CA SER A 49 -1.89 -4.92 -3.54
C SER A 49 -3.42 -5.01 -3.56
N LEU A 50 -3.98 -6.21 -3.49
CA LEU A 50 -5.43 -6.42 -3.41
C LEU A 50 -6.02 -5.91 -2.09
N LEU A 51 -5.37 -6.20 -0.95
CA LEU A 51 -5.77 -5.70 0.36
C LEU A 51 -5.73 -4.16 0.43
N ALA A 52 -4.77 -3.55 -0.24
CA ALA A 52 -4.63 -2.09 -0.33
C ALA A 52 -5.59 -1.45 -1.35
N GLY A 53 -6.28 -2.24 -2.17
CA GLY A 53 -7.13 -1.74 -3.25
C GLY A 53 -6.36 -1.07 -4.38
N LEU A 54 -5.10 -1.47 -4.61
CA LEU A 54 -4.31 -1.05 -5.77
C LEU A 54 -4.69 -1.84 -7.02
N ASP A 55 -5.19 -3.05 -6.81
CA ASP A 55 -5.63 -3.93 -7.88
C ASP A 55 -6.98 -4.56 -7.52
N ARG A 56 -7.64 -5.22 -8.49
CA ARG A 56 -8.93 -5.85 -8.33
C ARG A 56 -8.81 -7.36 -8.48
N PRO A 57 -9.45 -8.15 -7.62
CA PRO A 57 -9.50 -9.60 -7.81
C PRO A 57 -10.33 -9.95 -9.07
N ASN A 58 -9.97 -11.05 -9.74
CA ASN A 58 -10.81 -11.60 -10.83
C ASN A 58 -12.13 -12.15 -10.30
N SER A 59 -12.10 -12.72 -9.09
CA SER A 59 -13.29 -13.14 -8.35
C SER A 59 -13.04 -13.08 -6.86
N GLY A 60 -14.12 -13.12 -6.07
CA GLY A 60 -14.06 -12.95 -4.63
C GLY A 60 -14.12 -11.47 -4.23
N GLU A 61 -13.92 -11.19 -2.96
CA GLU A 61 -14.13 -9.88 -2.37
C GLU A 61 -13.02 -9.51 -1.41
N VAL A 62 -12.69 -8.21 -1.38
CA VAL A 62 -11.91 -7.59 -0.31
C VAL A 62 -12.86 -6.74 0.53
N MET A 63 -12.85 -6.97 1.83
CA MET A 63 -13.76 -6.34 2.77
C MET A 63 -13.00 -5.54 3.82
N PHE A 64 -13.47 -4.35 4.12
CA PHE A 64 -12.98 -3.51 5.22
C PHE A 64 -14.13 -3.21 6.17
N ARG A 65 -13.98 -3.57 7.44
CA ARG A 65 -15.02 -3.45 8.48
C ARG A 65 -16.37 -4.03 8.04
N GLY A 66 -16.34 -5.22 7.43
CA GLY A 66 -17.52 -5.93 6.96
C GLY A 66 -18.15 -5.44 5.65
N GLU A 67 -17.59 -4.41 5.02
CA GLU A 67 -18.08 -3.86 3.77
C GLU A 67 -17.09 -4.12 2.61
N ASN A 68 -17.61 -4.50 1.45
CA ASN A 68 -16.79 -4.67 0.24
C ASN A 68 -16.20 -3.31 -0.18
N ILE A 69 -14.86 -3.24 -0.30
CA ILE A 69 -14.16 -2.00 -0.65
C ILE A 69 -14.53 -1.45 -2.03
N GLU A 70 -14.98 -2.31 -2.95
CA GLU A 70 -15.44 -1.91 -4.27
C GLU A 70 -16.68 -1.02 -4.21
N ARG A 71 -17.61 -1.31 -3.28
CA ARG A 71 -18.85 -0.52 -3.13
C ARG A 71 -18.60 0.92 -2.74
N LYS A 72 -17.62 1.17 -1.87
CA LYS A 72 -17.20 2.53 -1.47
C LYS A 72 -16.14 3.14 -2.38
N GLY A 73 -15.60 2.35 -3.27
CA GLY A 73 -14.56 2.72 -4.21
C GLY A 73 -13.14 2.50 -3.68
N TYR A 74 -12.31 1.92 -4.52
CA TYR A 74 -10.89 1.64 -4.23
C TYR A 74 -10.10 2.90 -3.87
N SER A 75 -10.38 4.02 -4.52
CA SER A 75 -9.74 5.30 -4.21
C SER A 75 -10.05 5.77 -2.80
N ASN A 76 -11.31 5.64 -2.36
CA ASN A 76 -11.70 5.96 -0.99
C ASN A 76 -11.01 5.06 0.04
N HIS A 77 -10.90 3.75 -0.26
CA HIS A 77 -10.21 2.80 0.60
C HIS A 77 -8.72 3.18 0.78
N ARG A 78 -8.01 3.46 -0.32
CA ARG A 78 -6.61 3.89 -0.27
C ARG A 78 -6.41 5.20 0.49
N LYS A 79 -7.32 6.14 0.34
CA LYS A 79 -7.20 7.47 0.96
C LYS A 79 -7.48 7.44 2.46
N ASN A 80 -8.48 6.68 2.89
CA ASN A 80 -9.06 6.83 4.24
C ASN A 80 -8.86 5.62 5.15
N ASN A 81 -8.60 4.44 4.60
CA ASN A 81 -8.67 3.20 5.38
C ASN A 81 -7.34 2.47 5.52
N ILE A 82 -6.38 2.72 4.64
CA ILE A 82 -5.15 1.94 4.60
C ILE A 82 -3.95 2.82 4.28
N SER A 83 -2.79 2.43 4.77
CA SER A 83 -1.50 2.98 4.34
C SER A 83 -0.62 1.85 3.86
N LEU A 84 0.15 2.08 2.81
CA LEU A 84 1.03 1.09 2.23
C LEU A 84 2.45 1.65 2.12
N VAL A 85 3.41 0.89 2.64
CA VAL A 85 4.83 1.17 2.46
C VAL A 85 5.36 0.18 1.42
N PHE A 86 5.84 0.70 0.31
CA PHE A 86 6.35 -0.12 -0.80
C PHE A 86 7.80 -0.54 -0.53
N GLN A 87 8.22 -1.62 -1.19
CA GLN A 87 9.61 -2.07 -1.18
C GLN A 87 10.53 -1.03 -1.85
N ASN A 88 10.08 -0.39 -2.90
CA ASN A 88 10.71 0.77 -3.52
C ASN A 88 10.19 2.05 -2.87
N TYR A 89 11.00 3.11 -2.84
CA TYR A 89 10.63 4.35 -2.17
C TYR A 89 9.40 5.05 -2.78
N ASN A 90 9.14 4.83 -4.08
CA ASN A 90 8.03 5.44 -4.83
C ASN A 90 7.98 6.97 -4.69
N LEU A 91 9.14 7.58 -4.61
CA LEU A 91 9.29 9.03 -4.61
C LEU A 91 9.39 9.55 -6.05
N ILE A 92 8.94 10.77 -6.27
CA ILE A 92 9.18 11.46 -7.53
C ILE A 92 10.62 12.02 -7.48
N ASP A 93 11.46 11.48 -8.32
CA ASP A 93 12.91 11.60 -8.25
C ASP A 93 13.43 13.04 -8.35
N TYR A 94 12.77 13.89 -9.13
CA TYR A 94 13.16 15.29 -9.31
C TYR A 94 12.60 16.25 -8.27
N LEU A 95 11.74 15.77 -7.35
CA LEU A 95 11.21 16.55 -6.26
C LEU A 95 12.07 16.42 -4.99
N SER A 96 11.97 17.41 -4.11
CA SER A 96 12.52 17.34 -2.75
C SER A 96 11.67 16.45 -1.84
N PRO A 97 12.17 16.04 -0.65
CA PRO A 97 11.36 15.34 0.35
C PRO A 97 10.07 16.08 0.72
N LEU A 98 10.15 17.39 0.93
CA LEU A 98 8.98 18.18 1.28
C LEU A 98 7.95 18.26 0.14
N GLU A 99 8.39 18.43 -1.09
CA GLU A 99 7.51 18.43 -2.27
C GLU A 99 6.83 17.06 -2.46
N ASN A 100 7.55 15.96 -2.26
CA ASN A 100 6.95 14.61 -2.30
C ASN A 100 5.83 14.45 -1.26
N ILE A 101 6.02 14.89 0.00
CA ILE A 101 4.99 14.84 1.03
C ILE A 101 3.79 15.72 0.67
N ARG A 102 4.02 16.87 0.08
CA ARG A 102 2.96 17.81 -0.32
C ARG A 102 2.08 17.31 -1.46
N LEU A 103 2.49 16.29 -2.20
CA LEU A 103 1.61 15.59 -3.15
C LEU A 103 0.40 14.94 -2.47
N VAL A 104 0.56 14.51 -1.22
CA VAL A 104 -0.49 13.85 -0.44
C VAL A 104 -1.16 14.84 0.51
N ASN A 105 -0.38 15.69 1.16
CA ASN A 105 -0.85 16.73 2.09
C ASN A 105 -0.23 18.07 1.71
N SER A 106 -0.96 18.89 0.97
CA SER A 106 -0.51 20.19 0.48
C SER A 106 -0.09 21.17 1.59
N ASN A 107 -0.60 20.98 2.81
CA ASN A 107 -0.30 21.81 3.98
C ASN A 107 0.87 21.23 4.83
N ALA A 108 1.53 20.17 4.37
CA ALA A 108 2.64 19.59 5.12
C ALA A 108 3.77 20.60 5.31
N SER A 109 4.25 20.69 6.56
CA SER A 109 5.44 21.43 6.94
C SER A 109 6.66 20.52 6.97
N ASP A 110 7.83 21.11 7.12
CA ASP A 110 9.10 20.37 7.25
C ASP A 110 9.31 19.73 8.63
N GLU A 111 8.44 20.02 9.60
CA GLU A 111 8.58 19.56 10.99
C GLU A 111 8.73 18.04 11.12
N MET A 112 7.93 17.27 10.39
CA MET A 112 8.02 15.81 10.42
C MET A 112 9.36 15.30 9.86
N LEU A 113 9.86 15.93 8.80
CA LEU A 113 11.15 15.57 8.19
C LEU A 113 12.33 15.88 9.13
N LEU A 114 12.26 17.01 9.82
CA LEU A 114 13.25 17.37 10.85
C LEU A 114 13.23 16.36 12.01
N LYS A 115 12.06 15.94 12.48
CA LYS A 115 11.92 14.91 13.52
C LYS A 115 12.46 13.54 13.08
N LEU A 116 12.38 13.22 11.78
CA LEU A 116 12.94 12.01 11.21
C LEU A 116 14.44 12.08 10.95
N GLY A 117 15.09 13.20 11.25
CA GLY A 117 16.54 13.37 11.20
C GLY A 117 17.09 14.00 9.92
N LEU A 118 16.23 14.52 9.02
CA LEU A 118 16.69 15.32 7.89
C LEU A 118 17.06 16.73 8.37
N ASP A 119 18.14 17.29 7.83
CA ASP A 119 18.46 18.70 8.04
C ASP A 119 17.75 19.61 7.00
N LYS A 120 17.80 20.92 7.27
CA LYS A 120 17.14 21.92 6.41
C LYS A 120 17.66 21.92 4.96
N SER A 121 18.92 21.56 4.74
CA SER A 121 19.51 21.48 3.40
C SER A 121 18.99 20.26 2.64
N GLN A 122 18.81 19.14 3.33
CA GLN A 122 18.30 17.89 2.77
C GLN A 122 16.82 17.98 2.40
N ILE A 123 16.01 18.65 3.20
CA ILE A 123 14.56 18.83 2.98
C ILE A 123 14.24 19.50 1.64
N LYS A 124 15.11 20.43 1.20
CA LYS A 124 14.96 21.19 -0.06
C LYS A 124 15.72 20.58 -1.24
N ARG A 125 16.53 19.56 -0.99
CA ARG A 125 17.37 18.92 -2.01
C ARG A 125 16.55 17.88 -2.78
N ASN A 126 16.82 17.73 -4.08
CA ASN A 126 16.27 16.63 -4.89
C ASN A 126 16.55 15.28 -4.21
N VAL A 127 15.53 14.43 -4.10
CA VAL A 127 15.63 13.12 -3.40
C VAL A 127 16.68 12.19 -3.99
N MET A 128 16.97 12.29 -5.29
CA MET A 128 18.03 11.52 -5.97
C MET A 128 19.44 11.81 -5.40
N LYS A 129 19.62 12.95 -4.72
CA LYS A 129 20.89 13.35 -4.09
C LYS A 129 20.97 12.97 -2.62
N LEU A 130 19.98 12.27 -2.09
CA LEU A 130 19.95 11.78 -0.72
C LEU A 130 20.38 10.32 -0.66
N SER A 131 20.90 9.89 0.50
CA SER A 131 21.15 8.47 0.76
C SER A 131 19.85 7.68 0.92
N GLY A 132 19.90 6.38 0.70
CA GLY A 132 18.73 5.48 0.82
C GLY A 132 18.30 5.17 2.26
N GLY A 133 18.94 5.78 3.25
CA GLY A 133 18.61 5.59 4.68
C GLY A 133 17.72 6.68 5.24
#